data_fab2e5124aaa1e9544b3ce09fb3bc39f
#
_entry.id   fab2e5124aaa1e9544b3ce09fb3bc39f
#
_cell.length_a   1.000
_cell.length_b   1.000
_cell.length_c   1.000
_cell.angle_alpha   90.00
_cell.angle_beta   90.00
_cell.angle_gamma   90.00
#
_symmetry.space_group_name_H-M   'P 1'
#
loop_
_entity.id
_entity.type
_entity.pdbx_description
1 polymer ?
#
loop_
_entity_poly.entity_id
_entity_poly.type
_entity_poly.pdbx_seq_one_letter_code
_entity_poly.pdbx_strand_id
1 'polypeptide(L)'
;MAFARAVRRPIGVFYYSVSGRFSSGNEYSTVASKLETLSQYQSSVSSGYTSPVRGIVRFIRSFSSEAPAVSDQMSLIKQLRERTSAPIKDVKASLVECNWDLEAAQKDLRKRGKVLASKKSSRTAAEGMLAVAQNEGKVAVIELNCETDFVARNEIFQYLALAMAKHALLVENSSQQVSGVLPFGPELFEEFKLNLDHPKVNGETTVSNAVTEVAAIMGENVKFRRGFLMSKSSAGVLSAYLHTSPQPGLGRIAGIVSLEVEGENTQLEAIQRVGSELAMQVVAAKPLFLSKDLVSSEAIANEREILKSQAESTGKNQMAIEKIVEGRLRKYFEEVALMEQKFILNDAINIKTLLDNLSKEVGSPVKVTNFLRVEVGEGIERLEASDESVAQTA
;
A
#
# COMPACT_ATOMS: atom_id res chain seq x y z
N MET A 1 -37.58 -29.25 -2.03
CA MET A 1 -36.33 -28.59 -2.50
C MET A 1 -36.53 -27.09 -2.32
N ALA A 2 -35.91 -26.52 -1.28
CA ALA A 2 -35.93 -25.08 -1.01
C ALA A 2 -34.49 -24.64 -0.77
N PHE A 3 -33.96 -23.84 -1.70
CA PHE A 3 -32.60 -23.27 -1.63
C PHE A 3 -32.59 -22.18 -0.58
N ALA A 4 -31.81 -22.39 0.47
CA ALA A 4 -31.48 -21.35 1.47
C ALA A 4 -30.50 -20.34 0.85
N ARG A 5 -30.96 -19.12 0.60
CA ARG A 5 -30.12 -17.97 0.27
C ARG A 5 -29.27 -17.62 1.48
N ALA A 6 -27.95 -17.76 1.34
CA ALA A 6 -27.00 -17.25 2.30
C ALA A 6 -27.03 -15.70 2.31
N VAL A 7 -27.50 -15.12 3.40
CA VAL A 7 -27.43 -13.68 3.65
C VAL A 7 -25.98 -13.34 3.99
N ARG A 8 -25.29 -12.65 3.08
CA ARG A 8 -23.98 -12.06 3.34
C ARG A 8 -24.17 -10.90 4.32
N ARG A 9 -23.55 -11.00 5.49
CA ARG A 9 -23.50 -9.94 6.48
C ARG A 9 -22.46 -8.89 6.07
N PRO A 10 -22.73 -7.58 6.22
CA PRO A 10 -21.70 -6.55 6.07
C PRO A 10 -20.73 -6.65 7.24
N ILE A 11 -19.45 -6.82 6.96
CA ILE A 11 -18.36 -6.79 7.94
C ILE A 11 -18.14 -5.34 8.29
N GLY A 12 -18.62 -4.93 9.48
CA GLY A 12 -18.31 -3.62 10.04
C GLY A 12 -16.83 -3.58 10.44
N VAL A 13 -16.09 -2.73 9.77
CA VAL A 13 -14.69 -2.44 10.12
C VAL A 13 -14.70 -1.55 11.35
N PHE A 14 -14.39 -2.10 12.52
CA PHE A 14 -14.18 -1.32 13.73
C PHE A 14 -12.78 -0.70 13.69
N TYR A 15 -12.73 0.60 13.40
CA TYR A 15 -11.56 1.40 13.68
C TYR A 15 -11.53 1.73 15.16
N TYR A 16 -10.48 1.34 15.87
CA TYR A 16 -10.18 1.93 17.17
C TYR A 16 -9.74 3.39 16.95
N SER A 17 -10.67 4.34 17.18
CA SER A 17 -10.31 5.74 17.32
C SER A 17 -9.77 5.96 18.72
N VAL A 18 -8.48 6.15 18.84
CA VAL A 18 -7.91 6.75 20.05
C VAL A 18 -8.27 8.23 20.01
N SER A 19 -9.28 8.62 20.80
CA SER A 19 -9.68 10.00 20.99
C SER A 19 -8.65 10.72 21.87
N GLY A 20 -7.64 11.28 21.26
CA GLY A 20 -6.81 12.32 21.84
C GLY A 20 -7.52 13.66 21.65
N ARG A 21 -8.04 14.23 22.75
CA ARG A 21 -8.55 15.62 22.76
C ARG A 21 -7.39 16.57 22.48
N PHE A 22 -7.43 17.24 21.34
CA PHE A 22 -6.67 18.47 21.14
C PHE A 22 -7.63 19.66 21.15
N SER A 23 -7.32 20.56 22.08
CA SER A 23 -7.93 21.86 22.31
C SER A 23 -7.76 22.76 21.09
N SER A 24 -8.88 23.37 20.69
CA SER A 24 -8.96 24.39 19.65
C SER A 24 -8.30 25.69 20.11
N GLY A 25 -7.33 26.18 19.36
CA GLY A 25 -6.87 27.55 19.38
C GLY A 25 -7.06 28.16 18.00
N ASN A 26 -8.09 28.98 17.86
CA ASN A 26 -8.32 29.84 16.71
C ASN A 26 -7.30 30.98 16.73
N GLU A 27 -6.60 31.21 15.63
CA GLU A 27 -6.23 32.57 15.25
C GLU A 27 -6.22 32.70 13.73
N TYR A 28 -7.24 33.41 13.24
CA TYR A 28 -7.28 34.01 11.89
C TYR A 28 -6.39 35.26 11.90
N SER A 29 -5.45 35.35 11.01
CA SER A 29 -4.84 36.62 10.62
C SER A 29 -4.79 36.73 9.11
N THR A 30 -5.62 37.63 8.64
CA THR A 30 -5.80 38.24 7.34
C THR A 30 -4.52 38.96 6.90
N VAL A 31 -4.01 38.69 5.70
CA VAL A 31 -3.31 39.70 4.92
C VAL A 31 -3.74 39.58 3.45
N ALA A 32 -4.70 40.43 3.11
CA ALA A 32 -4.97 40.82 1.74
C ALA A 32 -4.11 42.05 1.38
N SER A 33 -3.94 42.25 0.09
CA SER A 33 -3.47 43.48 -0.59
C SER A 33 -1.98 43.55 -0.90
N LYS A 34 -1.65 43.34 -2.19
CA LYS A 34 -1.13 44.36 -3.07
C LYS A 34 -1.09 43.86 -4.53
N LEU A 35 -2.17 44.10 -5.23
CA LEU A 35 -2.18 44.38 -6.66
C LEU A 35 -1.93 45.91 -6.77
N GLU A 36 -0.99 46.28 -7.63
CA GLU A 36 -1.09 47.47 -8.46
C GLU A 36 0.23 47.68 -9.21
N THR A 37 0.05 47.69 -10.53
CA THR A 37 0.51 48.62 -11.54
C THR A 37 2.00 48.65 -11.90
N LEU A 38 2.23 48.31 -13.16
CA LEU A 38 2.97 49.19 -14.08
C LEU A 38 2.67 48.77 -15.54
N SER A 39 1.64 49.41 -16.07
CA SER A 39 1.39 49.63 -17.49
C SER A 39 2.19 50.92 -17.90
N GLN A 40 2.55 50.96 -19.16
CA GLN A 40 3.06 52.12 -19.90
C GLN A 40 4.57 52.33 -19.92
N TYR A 41 5.14 52.00 -21.09
CA TYR A 41 5.86 52.98 -21.86
C TYR A 41 5.77 52.60 -23.34
N GLN A 42 4.89 53.29 -24.07
CA GLN A 42 4.92 53.45 -25.51
C GLN A 42 5.52 54.82 -25.80
N SER A 43 6.21 54.88 -26.90
CA SER A 43 6.32 55.95 -27.87
C SER A 43 7.75 56.41 -28.18
N SER A 44 8.06 56.13 -29.39
CA SER A 44 8.43 57.10 -30.48
C SER A 44 9.82 57.71 -30.38
N VAL A 45 10.57 57.53 -31.44
CA VAL A 45 11.01 58.66 -32.29
C VAL A 45 11.62 58.15 -33.60
N SER A 46 11.24 58.80 -34.65
CA SER A 46 11.51 58.64 -36.03
C SER A 46 12.91 59.11 -36.46
N SER A 47 13.28 58.67 -37.66
CA SER A 47 13.93 59.41 -38.73
C SER A 47 15.46 59.54 -38.75
N GLY A 48 16.04 59.04 -39.82
CA GLY A 48 16.99 59.83 -40.57
C GLY A 48 18.34 59.20 -40.91
N TYR A 49 18.55 59.14 -42.26
CA TYR A 49 19.79 59.21 -43.02
C TYR A 49 20.64 57.94 -43.33
N THR A 50 20.46 57.53 -44.56
CA THR A 50 21.35 57.26 -45.72
C THR A 50 22.79 56.72 -45.50
N SER A 51 23.00 55.52 -46.07
CA SER A 51 24.04 55.06 -47.05
C SER A 51 25.51 55.03 -46.66
N PRO A 52 26.33 54.29 -47.40
CA PRO A 52 26.43 52.86 -47.57
C PRO A 52 27.87 52.34 -47.22
N VAL A 53 28.05 51.20 -46.63
CA VAL A 53 29.36 50.56 -46.68
C VAL A 53 29.19 49.08 -47.12
N ARG A 54 29.94 48.83 -48.17
CA ARG A 54 30.11 47.51 -48.81
C ARG A 54 30.53 46.41 -47.84
N GLY A 55 29.89 45.28 -47.97
CA GLY A 55 30.53 43.96 -48.03
C GLY A 55 31.09 43.41 -46.76
N ILE A 56 30.33 42.52 -46.15
CA ILE A 56 30.76 41.17 -45.78
C ILE A 56 29.46 40.36 -45.61
N VAL A 57 29.12 39.57 -46.64
CA VAL A 57 28.12 38.51 -46.52
C VAL A 57 28.75 37.44 -45.67
N ARG A 58 28.59 37.54 -44.36
CA ARG A 58 28.77 36.39 -43.47
C ARG A 58 27.63 35.41 -43.73
N PHE A 59 27.95 34.35 -44.44
CA PHE A 59 27.12 33.15 -44.47
C PHE A 59 26.87 32.73 -43.03
N ILE A 60 25.77 33.18 -42.45
CA ILE A 60 25.17 32.49 -41.31
C ILE A 60 24.64 31.19 -41.92
N ARG A 61 25.43 30.10 -41.82
CA ARG A 61 24.89 28.76 -41.96
C ARG A 61 23.81 28.66 -40.89
N SER A 62 22.55 28.79 -41.29
CA SER A 62 21.44 28.21 -40.53
C SER A 62 21.76 26.74 -40.34
N PHE A 63 22.07 26.32 -39.13
CA PHE A 63 21.95 24.96 -38.75
C PHE A 63 20.46 24.62 -38.73
N SER A 64 19.89 24.40 -39.89
CA SER A 64 18.68 23.63 -40.04
C SER A 64 19.05 22.22 -39.60
N SER A 65 18.65 21.84 -38.45
CA SER A 65 18.72 20.43 -38.01
C SER A 65 17.74 19.67 -38.92
N GLU A 66 18.25 19.14 -40.04
CA GLU A 66 17.48 18.21 -40.86
C GLU A 66 17.04 17.03 -39.96
N ALA A 67 15.75 16.72 -39.97
CA ALA A 67 15.25 15.55 -39.26
C ALA A 67 16.02 14.33 -39.73
N PRO A 68 16.41 13.42 -38.83
CA PRO A 68 17.17 12.23 -39.18
C PRO A 68 16.42 11.37 -40.20
N ALA A 69 17.15 10.55 -40.98
CA ALA A 69 16.57 9.64 -41.96
C ALA A 69 15.49 8.73 -41.32
N VAL A 70 14.50 8.30 -42.08
CA VAL A 70 13.36 7.50 -41.57
C VAL A 70 13.81 6.24 -40.83
N SER A 71 14.89 5.59 -41.27
CA SER A 71 15.51 4.45 -40.57
C SER A 71 16.00 4.82 -39.19
N ASP A 72 16.62 6.01 -39.06
CA ASP A 72 17.17 6.49 -37.79
C ASP A 72 16.05 6.94 -36.83
N GLN A 73 14.98 7.51 -37.39
CA GLN A 73 13.78 7.84 -36.61
C GLN A 73 13.15 6.61 -35.98
N MET A 74 13.00 5.51 -36.71
CA MET A 74 12.47 4.26 -36.20
C MET A 74 13.38 3.65 -35.11
N SER A 75 14.69 3.77 -35.27
CA SER A 75 15.67 3.34 -34.28
C SER A 75 15.54 4.16 -32.98
N LEU A 76 15.45 5.48 -33.08
CA LEU A 76 15.28 6.37 -31.93
C LEU A 76 13.95 6.13 -31.20
N ILE A 77 12.85 5.91 -31.94
CA ILE A 77 11.56 5.56 -31.35
C ILE A 77 11.66 4.26 -30.57
N LYS A 78 12.32 3.23 -31.13
CA LYS A 78 12.52 1.94 -30.47
C LYS A 78 13.35 2.10 -29.20
N GLN A 79 14.50 2.78 -29.28
CA GLN A 79 15.38 3.03 -28.14
C GLN A 79 14.66 3.79 -27.00
N LEU A 80 13.94 4.87 -27.34
CA LEU A 80 13.24 5.66 -26.32
C LEU A 80 12.09 4.88 -25.67
N ARG A 81 11.39 4.04 -26.47
CA ARG A 81 10.36 3.17 -25.95
C ARG A 81 10.90 2.08 -25.03
N GLU A 82 12.03 1.47 -25.36
CA GLU A 82 12.71 0.49 -24.49
C GLU A 82 13.13 1.11 -23.16
N ARG A 83 13.62 2.37 -23.17
CA ARG A 83 14.03 3.09 -21.98
C ARG A 83 12.86 3.54 -21.11
N THR A 84 11.74 3.98 -21.71
CA THR A 84 10.65 4.66 -21.01
C THR A 84 9.39 3.84 -20.84
N SER A 85 9.22 2.76 -21.64
CA SER A 85 7.98 1.98 -21.75
C SER A 85 6.73 2.81 -22.12
N ALA A 86 6.91 4.05 -22.59
CA ALA A 86 5.81 4.95 -22.95
C ALA A 86 5.11 4.49 -24.25
N PRO A 87 3.84 4.86 -24.46
CA PRO A 87 3.11 4.58 -25.71
C PRO A 87 3.84 5.17 -26.93
N ILE A 88 3.83 4.42 -28.04
CA ILE A 88 4.53 4.85 -29.29
C ILE A 88 4.11 6.25 -29.74
N LYS A 89 2.83 6.59 -29.57
CA LYS A 89 2.28 7.89 -29.95
C LYS A 89 2.99 9.02 -29.19
N ASP A 90 3.14 8.86 -27.88
CA ASP A 90 3.74 9.86 -27.00
C ASP A 90 5.26 9.95 -27.21
N VAL A 91 5.92 8.81 -27.41
CA VAL A 91 7.35 8.71 -27.77
C VAL A 91 7.63 9.47 -29.05
N LYS A 92 6.83 9.25 -30.12
CA LYS A 92 6.99 9.94 -31.38
C LYS A 92 6.74 11.45 -31.25
N ALA A 93 5.67 11.84 -30.55
CA ALA A 93 5.36 13.25 -30.34
C ALA A 93 6.50 13.99 -29.62
N SER A 94 7.01 13.39 -28.54
CA SER A 94 8.13 13.96 -27.77
C SER A 94 9.43 14.06 -28.57
N LEU A 95 9.77 13.02 -29.36
CA LEU A 95 10.96 13.07 -30.25
C LEU A 95 10.85 14.17 -31.29
N VAL A 96 9.68 14.35 -31.91
CA VAL A 96 9.45 15.41 -32.88
C VAL A 96 9.59 16.79 -32.23
N GLU A 97 9.00 17.01 -31.06
CA GLU A 97 9.08 18.29 -30.34
C GLU A 97 10.49 18.61 -29.84
N CYS A 98 11.27 17.57 -29.51
CA CYS A 98 12.66 17.71 -29.08
C CYS A 98 13.68 17.61 -30.24
N ASN A 99 13.28 17.77 -31.48
CA ASN A 99 14.15 17.69 -32.66
C ASN A 99 14.97 16.39 -32.74
N TRP A 100 14.35 15.27 -32.34
CA TRP A 100 14.93 13.93 -32.30
C TRP A 100 16.11 13.74 -31.32
N ASP A 101 16.24 14.65 -30.36
CA ASP A 101 17.16 14.47 -29.24
C ASP A 101 16.56 13.47 -28.25
N LEU A 102 17.25 12.36 -28.06
CA LEU A 102 16.80 11.24 -27.23
C LEU A 102 16.70 11.63 -25.74
N GLU A 103 17.65 12.40 -25.23
CA GLU A 103 17.68 12.79 -23.82
C GLU A 103 16.66 13.87 -23.51
N ALA A 104 16.53 14.85 -24.39
CA ALA A 104 15.51 15.89 -24.26
C ALA A 104 14.10 15.28 -24.32
N ALA A 105 13.85 14.35 -25.26
CA ALA A 105 12.59 13.65 -25.41
C ALA A 105 12.28 12.77 -24.19
N GLN A 106 13.28 12.11 -23.60
CA GLN A 106 13.10 11.35 -22.37
C GLN A 106 12.67 12.24 -21.19
N LYS A 107 13.30 13.42 -21.05
CA LYS A 107 12.92 14.42 -20.03
C LYS A 107 11.50 14.98 -20.24
N ASP A 108 11.14 15.22 -21.50
CA ASP A 108 9.79 15.69 -21.86
C ASP A 108 8.73 14.63 -21.55
N LEU A 109 8.95 13.38 -21.94
CA LEU A 109 8.07 12.27 -21.61
C LEU A 109 7.89 12.12 -20.10
N ARG A 110 8.97 12.24 -19.33
CA ARG A 110 8.91 12.17 -17.86
C ARG A 110 8.04 13.29 -17.28
N LYS A 111 8.15 14.53 -17.80
CA LYS A 111 7.32 15.66 -17.37
C LYS A 111 5.84 15.43 -17.72
N ARG A 112 5.53 15.04 -18.96
CA ARG A 112 4.17 14.76 -19.41
C ARG A 112 3.54 13.61 -18.62
N GLY A 113 4.30 12.54 -18.38
CA GLY A 113 3.88 11.39 -17.59
C GLY A 113 3.46 11.81 -16.17
N LYS A 114 4.25 12.65 -15.49
CA LYS A 114 3.91 13.17 -14.16
C LYS A 114 2.61 13.98 -14.15
N VAL A 115 2.38 14.82 -15.14
CA VAL A 115 1.13 15.60 -15.29
C VAL A 115 -0.07 14.68 -15.52
N LEU A 116 0.10 13.62 -16.33
CA LEU A 116 -0.97 12.64 -16.57
C LEU A 116 -1.23 11.77 -15.33
N ALA A 117 -0.21 11.38 -14.60
CA ALA A 117 -0.34 10.63 -13.35
C ALA A 117 -1.12 11.47 -12.31
N SER A 118 -0.79 12.74 -12.16
CA SER A 118 -1.52 13.65 -11.27
C SER A 118 -3.01 13.76 -11.63
N LYS A 119 -3.37 13.79 -12.92
CA LYS A 119 -4.78 13.80 -13.36
C LYS A 119 -5.52 12.49 -13.06
N LYS A 120 -4.80 11.38 -12.90
CA LYS A 120 -5.37 10.06 -12.61
C LYS A 120 -5.41 9.74 -11.13
N SER A 121 -4.82 10.56 -10.25
CA SER A 121 -4.69 10.30 -8.81
C SER A 121 -6.04 10.13 -8.07
N SER A 122 -7.13 10.66 -8.63
CA SER A 122 -8.49 10.51 -8.10
C SER A 122 -9.17 9.17 -8.44
N ARG A 123 -8.58 8.36 -9.34
CA ARG A 123 -9.17 7.08 -9.71
C ARG A 123 -9.01 6.07 -8.59
N THR A 124 -9.99 5.17 -8.46
CA THR A 124 -9.93 4.08 -7.47
C THR A 124 -8.79 3.13 -7.79
N ALA A 125 -7.87 2.95 -6.84
CA ALA A 125 -6.77 2.00 -6.90
C ALA A 125 -6.97 0.95 -5.80
N ALA A 126 -7.70 -0.12 -6.12
CA ALA A 126 -8.07 -1.19 -5.19
C ALA A 126 -7.23 -2.46 -5.37
N GLU A 127 -6.52 -2.58 -6.49
CA GLU A 127 -5.52 -3.62 -6.73
C GLU A 127 -4.15 -3.17 -6.20
N GLY A 128 -3.15 -4.05 -6.22
CA GLY A 128 -1.79 -3.73 -5.76
C GLY A 128 -1.06 -4.90 -5.13
N MET A 129 -0.03 -4.58 -4.35
CA MET A 129 0.79 -5.53 -3.62
C MET A 129 1.09 -5.04 -2.20
N LEU A 130 1.24 -6.00 -1.30
CA LEU A 130 1.95 -5.81 -0.05
C LEU A 130 3.42 -6.14 -0.26
N ALA A 131 4.29 -5.31 0.27
CA ALA A 131 5.71 -5.63 0.37
C ALA A 131 6.13 -5.70 1.83
N VAL A 132 6.88 -6.73 2.17
CA VAL A 132 7.38 -6.99 3.52
C VAL A 132 8.90 -6.96 3.50
N ALA A 133 9.47 -6.20 4.41
CA ALA A 133 10.88 -6.25 4.73
C ALA A 133 11.07 -6.54 6.22
N GLN A 134 12.11 -7.29 6.53
CA GLN A 134 12.43 -7.70 7.90
C GLN A 134 13.91 -7.57 8.16
N ASN A 135 14.25 -7.15 9.38
CA ASN A 135 15.58 -7.25 9.96
C ASN A 135 15.50 -7.96 11.33
N GLU A 136 16.61 -8.03 12.07
CA GLU A 136 16.66 -8.72 13.36
C GLU A 136 15.67 -8.18 14.40
N GLY A 137 15.28 -6.91 14.32
CA GLY A 137 14.46 -6.22 15.32
C GLY A 137 13.08 -5.78 14.87
N LYS A 138 12.85 -5.70 13.56
CA LYS A 138 11.64 -5.07 13.00
C LYS A 138 11.14 -5.80 11.78
N VAL A 139 9.82 -5.77 11.58
CA VAL A 139 9.15 -6.13 10.32
C VAL A 139 8.33 -4.94 9.87
N ALA A 140 8.52 -4.54 8.62
CA ALA A 140 7.72 -3.50 7.97
C ALA A 140 6.87 -4.12 6.87
N VAL A 141 5.61 -3.71 6.79
CA VAL A 141 4.68 -4.01 5.69
C VAL A 141 4.23 -2.70 5.08
N ILE A 142 4.29 -2.60 3.78
CA ILE A 142 3.67 -1.49 3.04
C ILE A 142 2.63 -2.00 2.06
N GLU A 143 1.60 -1.21 1.82
CA GLU A 143 0.59 -1.44 0.79
C GLU A 143 0.74 -0.39 -0.31
N LEU A 144 1.15 -0.84 -1.50
CA LEU A 144 1.21 -0.05 -2.72
C LEU A 144 0.06 -0.46 -3.63
N ASN A 145 -0.83 0.49 -3.97
CA ASN A 145 -2.02 0.23 -4.75
C ASN A 145 -1.90 0.74 -6.19
N CYS A 146 -2.65 0.08 -7.09
CA CYS A 146 -2.82 0.45 -8.50
C CYS A 146 -4.25 0.17 -8.96
N GLU A 147 -4.59 0.56 -10.21
CA GLU A 147 -5.93 0.34 -10.76
C GLU A 147 -6.16 -1.13 -11.15
N THR A 148 -5.13 -1.81 -11.71
CA THR A 148 -5.25 -3.18 -12.25
C THR A 148 -4.23 -4.15 -11.65
N ASP A 149 -4.56 -5.44 -11.68
CA ASP A 149 -3.66 -6.52 -11.30
C ASP A 149 -2.49 -6.70 -12.29
N PHE A 150 -2.63 -6.25 -13.54
CA PHE A 150 -1.55 -6.23 -14.53
C PHE A 150 -0.40 -5.33 -14.09
N VAL A 151 -0.72 -4.13 -13.58
CA VAL A 151 0.29 -3.21 -13.03
C VAL A 151 0.90 -3.78 -11.75
N ALA A 152 0.10 -4.40 -10.88
CA ALA A 152 0.61 -5.04 -9.68
C ALA A 152 1.66 -6.14 -9.98
N ARG A 153 1.55 -6.82 -11.13
CA ARG A 153 2.52 -7.84 -11.58
C ARG A 153 3.72 -7.26 -12.32
N ASN A 154 3.75 -5.96 -12.59
CA ASN A 154 4.83 -5.34 -13.31
C ASN A 154 6.11 -5.26 -12.47
N GLU A 155 7.25 -5.56 -13.07
CA GLU A 155 8.57 -5.60 -12.42
C GLU A 155 8.93 -4.28 -11.73
N ILE A 156 8.66 -3.13 -12.36
CA ILE A 156 9.00 -1.81 -11.80
C ILE A 156 8.13 -1.50 -10.59
N PHE A 157 6.84 -1.83 -10.66
CA PHE A 157 5.92 -1.67 -9.55
C PHE A 157 6.36 -2.51 -8.33
N GLN A 158 6.70 -3.78 -8.59
CA GLN A 158 7.18 -4.71 -7.56
C GLN A 158 8.52 -4.26 -6.97
N TYR A 159 9.44 -3.80 -7.82
CA TYR A 159 10.71 -3.23 -7.38
C TYR A 159 10.51 -2.04 -6.44
N LEU A 160 9.65 -1.09 -6.83
CA LEU A 160 9.34 0.08 -5.98
C LEU A 160 8.75 -0.36 -4.65
N ALA A 161 7.78 -1.28 -4.63
CA ALA A 161 7.18 -1.79 -3.41
C ALA A 161 8.22 -2.39 -2.45
N LEU A 162 9.14 -3.23 -2.96
CA LEU A 162 10.22 -3.81 -2.17
C LEU A 162 11.21 -2.76 -1.65
N ALA A 163 11.58 -1.77 -2.48
CA ALA A 163 12.45 -0.68 -2.06
C ALA A 163 11.81 0.14 -0.93
N MET A 164 10.52 0.47 -1.06
CA MET A 164 9.76 1.17 -0.03
C MET A 164 9.69 0.37 1.27
N ALA A 165 9.41 -0.94 1.22
CA ALA A 165 9.36 -1.78 2.42
C ALA A 165 10.69 -1.81 3.18
N LYS A 166 11.81 -1.89 2.46
CA LYS A 166 13.16 -1.83 3.07
C LYS A 166 13.40 -0.49 3.78
N HIS A 167 12.98 0.62 3.18
CA HIS A 167 13.12 1.94 3.80
C HIS A 167 12.14 2.16 4.94
N ALA A 168 10.97 1.51 4.92
CA ALA A 168 10.00 1.57 6.01
C ALA A 168 10.56 0.99 7.34
N LEU A 169 11.58 0.14 7.31
CA LEU A 169 12.29 -0.31 8.51
C LEU A 169 13.01 0.84 9.24
N LEU A 170 13.30 1.95 8.54
CA LEU A 170 13.96 3.14 9.09
C LEU A 170 12.98 4.12 9.74
N VAL A 171 11.67 3.88 9.63
CA VAL A 171 10.67 4.69 10.31
C VAL A 171 10.89 4.57 11.82
N GLU A 172 11.08 5.73 12.45
CA GLU A 172 11.31 5.80 13.89
C GLU A 172 9.99 5.90 14.62
N ASN A 173 9.88 5.14 15.69
CA ASN A 173 8.78 5.25 16.63
C ASN A 173 9.13 6.34 17.64
N SER A 174 8.63 7.56 17.45
CA SER A 174 8.84 8.69 18.38
C SER A 174 8.15 8.50 19.75
N SER A 175 7.19 7.56 19.84
CA SER A 175 6.60 7.15 21.10
C SER A 175 7.37 5.95 21.64
N GLN A 176 7.90 6.07 22.86
CA GLN A 176 8.59 4.99 23.61
C GLN A 176 7.69 3.80 23.97
N GLN A 177 6.65 3.49 23.20
CA GLN A 177 5.85 2.29 23.40
C GLN A 177 6.59 1.08 22.85
N VAL A 178 7.09 0.33 23.77
CA VAL A 178 8.10 -0.73 23.64
C VAL A 178 7.59 -1.98 22.92
N SER A 179 6.30 -2.15 22.68
CA SER A 179 5.80 -3.27 21.90
C SER A 179 4.42 -2.95 21.30
N GLY A 180 4.34 -3.00 19.98
CA GLY A 180 3.08 -2.73 19.29
C GLY A 180 3.28 -2.67 17.79
N VAL A 181 2.16 -2.59 17.11
CA VAL A 181 2.09 -2.30 15.68
C VAL A 181 1.95 -0.79 15.51
N LEU A 182 2.91 -0.16 14.85
CA LEU A 182 2.86 1.26 14.47
C LEU A 182 2.30 1.36 13.05
N PRO A 183 1.06 1.81 12.87
CA PRO A 183 0.54 2.17 11.56
C PRO A 183 1.14 3.51 11.11
N PHE A 184 1.41 3.66 9.82
CA PHE A 184 1.83 4.91 9.22
C PHE A 184 1.22 5.10 7.83
N GLY A 185 0.94 6.35 7.50
CA GLY A 185 0.34 6.75 6.24
C GLY A 185 1.27 7.56 5.35
N PRO A 186 0.72 8.11 4.25
CA PRO A 186 1.44 8.98 3.33
C PRO A 186 2.10 10.17 4.02
N GLU A 187 1.42 10.78 4.98
CA GLU A 187 1.85 11.97 5.73
C GLU A 187 3.19 11.80 6.45
N LEU A 188 3.50 10.55 6.86
CA LEU A 188 4.77 10.25 7.55
C LEU A 188 5.85 9.75 6.58
N PHE A 189 5.44 9.09 5.49
CA PHE A 189 6.37 8.29 4.68
C PHE A 189 6.68 8.89 3.29
N GLU A 190 5.82 9.76 2.74
CA GLU A 190 5.99 10.30 1.38
C GLU A 190 7.26 11.11 1.19
N GLU A 191 7.75 11.80 2.23
CA GLU A 191 8.97 12.61 2.18
C GLU A 191 10.26 11.82 2.47
N PHE A 192 10.15 10.52 2.82
CA PHE A 192 11.33 9.67 3.01
C PHE A 192 12.13 9.56 1.71
N LYS A 193 13.44 9.67 1.83
CA LYS A 193 14.37 9.53 0.71
C LYS A 193 14.62 8.07 0.40
N LEU A 194 14.49 7.73 -0.88
CA LEU A 194 14.82 6.43 -1.45
C LEU A 194 16.03 6.58 -2.36
N ASN A 195 16.94 5.63 -2.33
CA ASN A 195 17.95 5.49 -3.36
C ASN A 195 17.58 4.28 -4.22
N LEU A 196 17.14 4.54 -5.45
CA LEU A 196 16.67 3.53 -6.39
C LEU A 196 17.79 3.20 -7.39
N ASP A 197 17.96 1.91 -7.68
CA ASP A 197 18.90 1.40 -8.66
C ASP A 197 18.18 0.43 -9.60
N HIS A 198 17.34 1.00 -10.46
CA HIS A 198 16.63 0.26 -11.51
C HIS A 198 16.78 1.02 -12.83
N PRO A 199 16.98 0.33 -13.99
CA PRO A 199 17.25 0.97 -15.29
C PRO A 199 16.24 2.05 -15.69
N LYS A 200 14.99 1.95 -15.24
CA LYS A 200 13.91 2.88 -15.58
C LYS A 200 13.61 3.90 -14.49
N VAL A 201 13.99 3.62 -13.23
CA VAL A 201 13.77 4.52 -12.08
C VAL A 201 15.00 4.45 -11.19
N ASN A 202 15.88 5.44 -11.28
CA ASN A 202 17.16 5.44 -10.59
C ASN A 202 17.46 6.79 -9.91
N GLY A 203 18.38 6.73 -8.96
CA GLY A 203 18.87 7.88 -8.23
C GLY A 203 18.14 8.16 -6.92
N GLU A 204 18.59 9.20 -6.23
CA GLU A 204 17.99 9.66 -4.97
C GLU A 204 16.68 10.41 -5.27
N THR A 205 15.62 10.03 -4.59
CA THR A 205 14.29 10.62 -4.76
C THR A 205 13.46 10.45 -3.48
N THR A 206 12.31 11.11 -3.36
CA THR A 206 11.36 10.84 -2.28
C THR A 206 10.39 9.72 -2.67
N VAL A 207 9.75 9.09 -1.66
CA VAL A 207 8.69 8.09 -1.88
C VAL A 207 7.61 8.65 -2.80
N SER A 208 7.12 9.86 -2.51
CA SER A 208 6.08 10.53 -3.31
C SER A 208 6.49 10.70 -4.77
N ASN A 209 7.71 11.16 -5.03
CA ASN A 209 8.23 11.31 -6.39
C ASN A 209 8.41 9.97 -7.09
N ALA A 210 8.91 8.94 -6.39
CA ALA A 210 9.08 7.59 -6.95
C ALA A 210 7.74 6.96 -7.35
N VAL A 211 6.73 7.08 -6.48
CA VAL A 211 5.36 6.62 -6.76
C VAL A 211 4.78 7.33 -7.99
N THR A 212 4.92 8.67 -8.06
CA THR A 212 4.46 9.47 -9.19
C THR A 212 5.18 9.07 -10.49
N GLU A 213 6.46 8.76 -10.42
CA GLU A 213 7.24 8.33 -11.59
C GLU A 213 6.80 6.96 -12.11
N VAL A 214 6.59 6.00 -11.19
CA VAL A 214 6.06 4.68 -11.56
C VAL A 214 4.63 4.81 -12.10
N ALA A 215 3.77 5.64 -11.49
CA ALA A 215 2.44 5.94 -12.02
C ALA A 215 2.49 6.51 -13.45
N ALA A 216 3.45 7.40 -13.73
CA ALA A 216 3.66 7.96 -15.06
C ALA A 216 4.09 6.90 -16.09
N ILE A 217 4.97 5.96 -15.69
CA ILE A 217 5.44 4.86 -16.55
C ILE A 217 4.31 3.85 -16.81
N MET A 218 3.55 3.49 -15.77
CA MET A 218 2.45 2.51 -15.88
C MET A 218 1.23 3.08 -16.59
N GLY A 219 1.03 4.42 -16.54
CA GLY A 219 -0.16 5.06 -17.07
C GLY A 219 -1.42 4.81 -16.25
N GLU A 220 -1.29 4.38 -15.01
CA GLU A 220 -2.37 4.15 -14.05
C GLU A 220 -2.16 4.98 -12.78
N ASN A 221 -3.22 5.09 -11.96
CA ASN A 221 -3.08 5.61 -10.62
C ASN A 221 -2.29 4.61 -9.77
N VAL A 222 -1.13 5.03 -9.28
CA VAL A 222 -0.33 4.28 -8.30
C VAL A 222 -0.19 5.15 -7.07
N LYS A 223 -0.46 4.56 -5.88
CA LYS A 223 -0.33 5.29 -4.62
C LYS A 223 0.15 4.41 -3.47
N PHE A 224 0.97 4.95 -2.62
CA PHE A 224 1.21 4.42 -1.29
C PHE A 224 -0.04 4.64 -0.45
N ARG A 225 -0.59 3.57 0.12
CA ARG A 225 -1.83 3.65 0.90
C ARG A 225 -1.57 3.71 2.38
N ARG A 226 -0.83 2.74 2.89
CA ARG A 226 -0.55 2.56 4.31
C ARG A 226 0.66 1.67 4.53
N GLY A 227 1.27 1.80 5.69
CA GLY A 227 2.30 0.90 6.15
C GLY A 227 2.12 0.56 7.62
N PHE A 228 2.79 -0.50 8.03
CA PHE A 228 2.81 -0.98 9.41
C PHE A 228 4.22 -1.39 9.76
N LEU A 229 4.67 -0.98 10.94
CA LEU A 229 5.94 -1.39 11.51
C LEU A 229 5.68 -2.13 12.80
N MET A 230 6.20 -3.35 12.92
CA MET A 230 6.19 -4.12 14.15
C MET A 230 7.61 -4.30 14.64
N SER A 231 7.85 -3.96 15.91
CA SER A 231 9.15 -4.13 16.55
C SER A 231 9.06 -5.27 17.56
N LYS A 232 10.12 -6.08 17.67
CA LYS A 232 10.20 -7.12 18.69
C LYS A 232 10.53 -6.52 20.05
N SER A 233 10.10 -7.19 21.13
CA SER A 233 10.66 -6.98 22.46
C SER A 233 12.10 -7.53 22.53
N SER A 234 12.84 -7.19 23.59
CA SER A 234 14.23 -7.63 23.75
C SER A 234 14.41 -9.15 23.67
N ALA A 235 13.44 -9.92 24.19
CA ALA A 235 13.41 -11.37 24.17
C ALA A 235 12.40 -11.94 23.15
N GLY A 236 12.09 -11.18 22.09
CA GLY A 236 11.05 -11.52 21.14
C GLY A 236 11.57 -12.06 19.81
N VAL A 237 10.68 -12.76 19.10
CA VAL A 237 10.86 -13.21 17.71
C VAL A 237 9.71 -12.68 16.88
N LEU A 238 10.02 -12.11 15.71
CA LEU A 238 9.04 -11.70 14.71
C LEU A 238 9.02 -12.71 13.58
N SER A 239 7.83 -13.13 13.18
CA SER A 239 7.63 -14.00 12.02
C SER A 239 6.60 -13.40 11.09
N ALA A 240 6.86 -13.48 9.78
CA ALA A 240 5.98 -13.00 8.75
C ALA A 240 5.66 -14.10 7.74
N TYR A 241 4.43 -14.09 7.24
CA TYR A 241 3.97 -14.96 6.16
C TYR A 241 3.26 -14.14 5.09
N LEU A 242 3.60 -14.41 3.83
CA LEU A 242 2.98 -13.78 2.66
C LEU A 242 2.24 -14.83 1.85
N HIS A 243 0.96 -14.56 1.59
CA HIS A 243 0.11 -15.41 0.77
C HIS A 243 -0.07 -14.82 -0.63
N THR A 244 -0.21 -15.69 -1.64
CA THR A 244 -0.23 -15.31 -3.07
C THR A 244 0.99 -14.47 -3.42
N SER A 245 2.18 -15.04 -3.14
CA SER A 245 3.46 -14.39 -3.30
C SER A 245 4.06 -14.70 -4.68
N PRO A 246 4.24 -13.68 -5.56
CA PRO A 246 4.90 -13.86 -6.85
C PRO A 246 6.41 -14.02 -6.71
N GLN A 247 7.00 -13.43 -5.66
CA GLN A 247 8.42 -13.51 -5.31
C GLN A 247 8.63 -13.18 -3.82
N PRO A 248 9.79 -13.53 -3.24
CA PRO A 248 10.09 -13.23 -1.84
C PRO A 248 9.88 -11.75 -1.49
N GLY A 249 9.24 -11.50 -0.36
CA GLY A 249 8.94 -10.15 0.14
C GLY A 249 7.70 -9.48 -0.45
N LEU A 250 7.02 -10.10 -1.43
CA LEU A 250 5.78 -9.59 -2.01
C LEU A 250 4.62 -10.57 -1.79
N GLY A 251 3.41 -10.04 -1.63
CA GLY A 251 2.20 -10.85 -1.51
C GLY A 251 0.93 -10.02 -1.58
N ARG A 252 -0.22 -10.69 -1.58
CA ARG A 252 -1.53 -10.03 -1.53
C ARG A 252 -2.11 -9.98 -0.13
N ILE A 253 -1.72 -10.93 0.72
CA ILE A 253 -2.11 -10.98 2.13
C ILE A 253 -0.86 -11.23 2.95
N ALA A 254 -0.67 -10.47 4.02
CA ALA A 254 0.42 -10.61 4.96
C ALA A 254 -0.12 -10.93 6.35
N GLY A 255 0.52 -11.87 7.03
CA GLY A 255 0.38 -12.13 8.44
C GLY A 255 1.71 -11.90 9.14
N ILE A 256 1.71 -11.19 10.26
CA ILE A 256 2.89 -11.00 11.11
C ILE A 256 2.49 -11.38 12.53
N VAL A 257 3.38 -12.06 13.22
CA VAL A 257 3.21 -12.44 14.62
C VAL A 257 4.46 -12.08 15.39
N SER A 258 4.27 -11.49 16.56
CA SER A 258 5.32 -11.28 17.56
C SER A 258 5.17 -12.29 18.69
N LEU A 259 6.21 -13.09 18.91
CA LEU A 259 6.33 -14.01 20.02
C LEU A 259 7.31 -13.43 21.02
N GLU A 260 7.00 -13.55 22.29
CA GLU A 260 7.88 -13.22 23.42
C GLU A 260 8.20 -14.49 24.20
N VAL A 261 9.47 -14.59 24.62
CA VAL A 261 9.99 -15.74 25.37
C VAL A 261 10.54 -15.22 26.68
N GLU A 262 10.16 -15.85 27.79
CA GLU A 262 10.70 -15.49 29.10
C GLU A 262 12.09 -16.13 29.29
N GLY A 263 13.13 -15.28 29.50
CA GLY A 263 14.50 -15.73 29.75
C GLY A 263 15.39 -15.82 28.49
N GLU A 264 16.65 -16.21 28.69
CA GLU A 264 17.58 -16.50 27.60
C GLU A 264 17.24 -17.86 26.96
N ASN A 265 16.86 -17.84 25.69
CA ASN A 265 16.49 -19.07 24.98
C ASN A 265 17.44 -19.33 23.81
N THR A 266 17.96 -20.56 23.77
CA THR A 266 18.85 -21.05 22.71
C THR A 266 18.12 -21.74 21.55
N GLN A 267 16.82 -22.03 21.70
CA GLN A 267 16.03 -22.77 20.69
C GLN A 267 15.23 -21.83 19.77
N LEU A 268 15.90 -20.84 19.21
CA LEU A 268 15.29 -19.85 18.31
C LEU A 268 14.63 -20.49 17.06
N GLU A 269 15.16 -21.60 16.57
CA GLU A 269 14.61 -22.29 15.39
C GLU A 269 13.20 -22.83 15.62
N ALA A 270 12.94 -23.45 16.79
CA ALA A 270 11.61 -23.94 17.14
C ALA A 270 10.59 -22.80 17.25
N ILE A 271 11.00 -21.68 17.88
CA ILE A 271 10.18 -20.48 18.03
C ILE A 271 9.88 -19.86 16.67
N GLN A 272 10.86 -19.79 15.79
CA GLN A 272 10.71 -19.21 14.45
C GLN A 272 9.83 -20.09 13.54
N ARG A 273 9.95 -21.41 13.65
CA ARG A 273 9.06 -22.36 12.95
C ARG A 273 7.61 -22.14 13.36
N VAL A 274 7.31 -22.20 14.66
CA VAL A 274 5.94 -22.02 15.15
C VAL A 274 5.45 -20.58 14.89
N GLY A 275 6.32 -19.58 14.98
CA GLY A 275 5.99 -18.20 14.62
C GLY A 275 5.55 -18.07 13.16
N SER A 276 6.22 -18.74 12.23
CA SER A 276 5.85 -18.76 10.82
C SER A 276 4.50 -19.48 10.58
N GLU A 277 4.26 -20.60 11.29
CA GLU A 277 2.99 -21.32 11.26
C GLU A 277 1.84 -20.45 11.82
N LEU A 278 2.09 -19.69 12.89
CA LEU A 278 1.12 -18.75 13.45
C LEU A 278 0.86 -17.55 12.53
N ALA A 279 1.87 -17.05 11.83
CA ALA A 279 1.68 -16.00 10.82
C ALA A 279 0.78 -16.51 9.66
N MET A 280 0.94 -17.78 9.27
CA MET A 280 0.05 -18.44 8.30
C MET A 280 -1.37 -18.61 8.86
N GLN A 281 -1.51 -19.01 10.14
CA GLN A 281 -2.79 -19.08 10.85
C GLN A 281 -3.54 -17.76 10.80
N VAL A 282 -2.86 -16.65 11.10
CA VAL A 282 -3.43 -15.29 11.07
C VAL A 282 -3.97 -14.93 9.67
N VAL A 283 -3.26 -15.30 8.63
CA VAL A 283 -3.72 -15.08 7.24
C VAL A 283 -4.95 -15.91 6.93
N ALA A 284 -4.94 -17.18 7.27
CA ALA A 284 -5.98 -18.14 6.89
C ALA A 284 -7.25 -17.99 7.73
N ALA A 285 -7.12 -17.92 9.05
CA ALA A 285 -8.26 -17.93 9.99
C ALA A 285 -8.77 -16.54 10.36
N LYS A 286 -8.09 -15.46 9.95
CA LYS A 286 -8.53 -14.05 10.08
C LYS A 286 -8.98 -13.67 11.51
N PRO A 287 -8.19 -13.93 12.56
CA PRO A 287 -8.57 -13.55 13.91
C PRO A 287 -8.70 -12.01 14.01
N LEU A 288 -9.63 -11.57 14.86
CA LEU A 288 -9.84 -10.14 15.16
C LEU A 288 -9.20 -9.76 16.49
N PHE A 289 -9.12 -10.70 17.41
CA PHE A 289 -8.60 -10.50 18.77
C PHE A 289 -7.54 -11.53 19.09
N LEU A 290 -6.59 -11.16 19.96
CA LEU A 290 -5.56 -12.10 20.40
C LEU A 290 -6.18 -13.20 21.29
N SER A 291 -7.01 -12.83 22.27
CA SER A 291 -7.70 -13.75 23.18
C SER A 291 -9.16 -13.32 23.37
N LYS A 292 -9.99 -14.23 23.85
CA LYS A 292 -11.40 -13.96 24.20
C LYS A 292 -11.55 -12.82 25.24
N ASP A 293 -10.56 -12.66 26.13
CA ASP A 293 -10.58 -11.65 27.18
C ASP A 293 -10.40 -10.21 26.63
N LEU A 294 -9.89 -10.09 25.41
CA LEU A 294 -9.71 -8.83 24.69
C LEU A 294 -10.94 -8.45 23.83
N VAL A 295 -11.92 -9.33 23.74
CA VAL A 295 -13.21 -9.00 23.08
C VAL A 295 -13.99 -8.05 23.98
N SER A 296 -14.41 -6.91 23.46
CA SER A 296 -15.13 -5.92 24.27
C SER A 296 -16.45 -6.49 24.80
N SER A 297 -16.83 -6.10 26.02
CA SER A 297 -18.10 -6.52 26.63
C SER A 297 -19.31 -6.12 25.78
N GLU A 298 -19.21 -5.00 25.06
CA GLU A 298 -20.25 -4.53 24.13
C GLU A 298 -20.38 -5.48 22.93
N ALA A 299 -19.27 -5.89 22.31
CA ALA A 299 -19.28 -6.84 21.19
C ALA A 299 -19.88 -8.20 21.63
N ILE A 300 -19.53 -8.68 22.84
CA ILE A 300 -20.08 -9.92 23.41
C ILE A 300 -21.57 -9.77 23.68
N ALA A 301 -22.02 -8.61 24.22
CA ALA A 301 -23.43 -8.35 24.51
C ALA A 301 -24.26 -8.32 23.22
N ASN A 302 -23.77 -7.61 22.19
CA ASN A 302 -24.43 -7.53 20.88
C ASN A 302 -24.53 -8.92 20.21
N GLU A 303 -23.46 -9.69 20.21
CA GLU A 303 -23.49 -11.05 19.63
C GLU A 303 -24.45 -11.96 20.43
N ARG A 304 -24.43 -11.88 21.78
CA ARG A 304 -25.33 -12.63 22.64
C ARG A 304 -26.81 -12.31 22.36
N GLU A 305 -27.16 -11.04 22.14
CA GLU A 305 -28.51 -10.60 21.78
C GLU A 305 -28.95 -11.18 20.44
N ILE A 306 -28.09 -11.11 19.42
CA ILE A 306 -28.34 -11.70 18.10
C ILE A 306 -28.57 -13.20 18.22
N LEU A 307 -27.70 -13.91 18.94
CA LEU A 307 -27.78 -15.35 19.12
C LEU A 307 -29.02 -15.76 19.91
N LYS A 308 -29.44 -14.96 20.90
CA LYS A 308 -30.65 -15.18 21.69
C LYS A 308 -31.90 -15.02 20.81
N SER A 309 -32.00 -13.92 20.05
CA SER A 309 -33.10 -13.70 19.09
C SER A 309 -33.24 -14.86 18.09
N GLN A 310 -32.12 -15.34 17.56
CA GLN A 310 -32.09 -16.52 16.67
C GLN A 310 -32.52 -17.82 17.35
N ALA A 311 -32.20 -18.00 18.65
CA ALA A 311 -32.55 -19.19 19.39
C ALA A 311 -34.03 -19.19 19.81
N GLU A 312 -34.59 -18.04 20.15
CA GLU A 312 -36.01 -17.86 20.51
C GLU A 312 -36.93 -18.27 19.35
N SER A 313 -36.53 -18.01 18.10
CA SER A 313 -37.28 -18.43 16.91
C SER A 313 -37.43 -19.94 16.78
N THR A 314 -36.66 -20.74 17.53
CA THR A 314 -36.74 -22.21 17.50
C THR A 314 -37.83 -22.80 18.41
N GLY A 315 -38.56 -21.98 19.19
CA GLY A 315 -39.67 -22.41 20.05
C GLY A 315 -39.26 -23.28 21.24
N LYS A 316 -37.97 -23.30 21.64
CA LYS A 316 -37.44 -24.06 22.76
C LYS A 316 -37.67 -23.32 24.08
N ASN A 317 -37.59 -24.07 25.19
CA ASN A 317 -37.70 -23.46 26.51
C ASN A 317 -36.46 -22.61 26.86
N GLN A 318 -36.59 -21.70 27.81
CA GLN A 318 -35.59 -20.71 28.18
C GLN A 318 -34.22 -21.33 28.52
N MET A 319 -34.22 -22.44 29.32
CA MET A 319 -32.96 -23.14 29.69
C MET A 319 -32.25 -23.74 28.48
N ALA A 320 -32.99 -24.21 27.49
CA ALA A 320 -32.41 -24.73 26.24
C ALA A 320 -31.86 -23.61 25.37
N ILE A 321 -32.56 -22.46 25.32
CA ILE A 321 -32.10 -21.25 24.62
C ILE A 321 -30.78 -20.79 25.21
N GLU A 322 -30.65 -20.66 26.52
CA GLU A 322 -29.39 -20.25 27.17
C GLU A 322 -28.22 -21.17 26.85
N LYS A 323 -28.41 -22.52 26.90
CA LYS A 323 -27.38 -23.46 26.49
C LYS A 323 -26.98 -23.33 25.03
N ILE A 324 -27.94 -23.04 24.12
CA ILE A 324 -27.68 -22.83 22.73
C ILE A 324 -26.85 -21.55 22.53
N VAL A 325 -27.21 -20.48 23.22
CA VAL A 325 -26.50 -19.19 23.16
C VAL A 325 -25.06 -19.35 23.63
N GLU A 326 -24.85 -19.99 24.80
CA GLU A 326 -23.49 -20.24 25.32
C GLU A 326 -22.65 -21.12 24.37
N GLY A 327 -23.24 -22.16 23.78
CA GLY A 327 -22.57 -23.01 22.83
C GLY A 327 -22.19 -22.27 21.53
N ARG A 328 -23.05 -21.37 21.05
CA ARG A 328 -22.79 -20.54 19.88
C ARG A 328 -21.79 -19.42 20.18
N LEU A 329 -21.84 -18.82 21.38
CA LEU A 329 -20.87 -17.82 21.80
C LEU A 329 -19.45 -18.41 21.89
N ARG A 330 -19.33 -19.67 22.34
CA ARG A 330 -18.03 -20.38 22.29
C ARG A 330 -17.50 -20.50 20.86
N LYS A 331 -18.36 -20.85 19.89
CA LYS A 331 -17.96 -20.91 18.48
C LYS A 331 -17.57 -19.54 17.93
N TYR A 332 -18.26 -18.50 18.36
CA TYR A 332 -17.88 -17.11 18.00
C TYR A 332 -16.45 -16.81 18.48
N PHE A 333 -16.08 -17.16 19.72
CA PHE A 333 -14.70 -16.97 20.19
C PHE A 333 -13.70 -17.84 19.39
N GLU A 334 -14.06 -19.06 19.02
CA GLU A 334 -13.24 -19.94 18.17
C GLU A 334 -13.04 -19.35 16.76
N GLU A 335 -13.93 -18.46 16.29
CA GLU A 335 -13.78 -17.77 15.02
C GLU A 335 -12.96 -16.48 15.13
N VAL A 336 -13.17 -15.67 16.18
CA VAL A 336 -12.61 -14.31 16.24
C VAL A 336 -11.36 -14.17 17.10
N ALA A 337 -11.10 -15.08 18.05
CA ALA A 337 -9.97 -14.99 18.98
C ALA A 337 -8.87 -15.99 18.62
N LEU A 338 -7.68 -15.50 18.27
CA LEU A 338 -6.54 -16.31 17.82
C LEU A 338 -6.25 -17.49 18.76
N MET A 339 -6.20 -17.26 20.08
CA MET A 339 -5.85 -18.28 21.08
C MET A 339 -6.89 -19.41 21.18
N GLU A 340 -8.14 -19.14 20.81
CA GLU A 340 -9.24 -20.09 20.85
C GLU A 340 -9.42 -20.83 19.50
N GLN A 341 -8.83 -20.33 18.42
CA GLN A 341 -8.92 -20.93 17.09
C GLN A 341 -8.24 -22.31 17.06
N LYS A 342 -8.82 -23.20 16.26
CA LYS A 342 -8.16 -24.46 15.89
C LYS A 342 -6.97 -24.18 14.99
N PHE A 343 -5.91 -24.94 15.20
CA PHE A 343 -4.70 -24.78 14.39
C PHE A 343 -4.90 -25.34 12.98
N ILE A 344 -4.64 -24.53 11.95
CA ILE A 344 -4.93 -24.87 10.55
C ILE A 344 -4.15 -26.08 10.03
N LEU A 345 -2.95 -26.34 10.60
CA LEU A 345 -2.14 -27.49 10.21
C LEU A 345 -2.47 -28.76 11.03
N ASN A 346 -3.20 -28.60 12.15
CA ASN A 346 -3.63 -29.69 12.99
C ASN A 346 -4.88 -29.30 13.80
N ASP A 347 -6.06 -29.60 13.30
CA ASP A 347 -7.35 -29.22 13.87
C ASP A 347 -7.71 -29.95 15.19
N ALA A 348 -6.90 -30.93 15.61
CA ALA A 348 -7.04 -31.61 16.90
C ALA A 348 -6.63 -30.73 18.09
N ILE A 349 -5.85 -29.64 17.84
CA ILE A 349 -5.37 -28.73 18.88
C ILE A 349 -5.78 -27.29 18.53
N ASN A 350 -5.87 -26.45 19.55
CA ASN A 350 -6.01 -25.02 19.38
C ASN A 350 -4.65 -24.31 19.53
N ILE A 351 -4.62 -23.02 19.18
CA ILE A 351 -3.38 -22.22 19.23
C ILE A 351 -2.81 -22.13 20.64
N LYS A 352 -3.66 -22.07 21.66
CA LYS A 352 -3.20 -22.09 23.05
C LYS A 352 -2.42 -23.36 23.35
N THR A 353 -2.95 -24.53 22.97
CA THR A 353 -2.27 -25.82 23.16
C THR A 353 -0.97 -25.90 22.36
N LEU A 354 -0.93 -25.34 21.15
CA LEU A 354 0.29 -25.26 20.35
C LEU A 354 1.39 -24.48 21.09
N LEU A 355 1.06 -23.32 21.67
CA LEU A 355 2.01 -22.50 22.44
C LEU A 355 2.44 -23.16 23.75
N ASP A 356 1.53 -23.88 24.45
CA ASP A 356 1.85 -24.66 25.64
C ASP A 356 2.85 -25.80 25.31
N ASN A 357 2.70 -26.43 24.15
CA ASN A 357 3.63 -27.45 23.67
C ASN A 357 4.99 -26.87 23.30
N LEU A 358 5.00 -25.73 22.58
CA LEU A 358 6.22 -25.00 22.25
C LEU A 358 6.95 -24.60 23.55
N SER A 359 6.23 -24.05 24.54
CA SER A 359 6.80 -23.65 25.82
C SER A 359 7.48 -24.82 26.56
N LYS A 360 6.92 -26.01 26.46
CA LYS A 360 7.54 -27.25 26.99
C LYS A 360 8.77 -27.69 26.21
N GLU A 361 8.73 -27.55 24.84
CA GLU A 361 9.82 -27.90 23.96
C GLU A 361 11.04 -26.98 24.22
N VAL A 362 10.80 -25.67 24.36
CA VAL A 362 11.87 -24.69 24.57
C VAL A 362 12.26 -24.50 26.05
N GLY A 363 11.51 -25.07 26.96
CA GLY A 363 11.77 -24.97 28.40
C GLY A 363 11.47 -23.61 29.03
N SER A 364 10.78 -22.73 28.33
CA SER A 364 10.45 -21.38 28.78
C SER A 364 9.06 -20.95 28.25
N PRO A 365 8.29 -20.16 29.01
CA PRO A 365 6.99 -19.68 28.56
C PRO A 365 7.11 -18.88 27.27
N VAL A 366 6.32 -19.22 26.26
CA VAL A 366 6.21 -18.51 25.00
C VAL A 366 4.82 -17.94 24.87
N LYS A 367 4.73 -16.64 24.56
CA LYS A 367 3.45 -15.91 24.42
C LYS A 367 3.39 -15.16 23.09
N VAL A 368 2.22 -15.12 22.48
CA VAL A 368 1.94 -14.15 21.39
C VAL A 368 1.66 -12.81 22.03
N THR A 369 2.44 -11.80 21.68
CA THR A 369 2.23 -10.42 22.16
C THR A 369 1.39 -9.61 21.21
N ASN A 370 1.63 -9.75 19.90
CA ASN A 370 0.90 -9.05 18.86
C ASN A 370 0.78 -9.89 17.59
N PHE A 371 -0.25 -9.60 16.83
CA PHE A 371 -0.36 -10.06 15.46
C PHE A 371 -0.91 -8.96 14.57
N LEU A 372 -0.64 -9.05 13.28
CA LEU A 372 -1.14 -8.16 12.25
C LEU A 372 -1.55 -8.98 11.03
N ARG A 373 -2.72 -8.69 10.48
CA ARG A 373 -3.16 -9.17 9.17
C ARG A 373 -3.45 -7.99 8.28
N VAL A 374 -2.92 -8.00 7.07
CA VAL A 374 -3.15 -6.98 6.05
C VAL A 374 -3.51 -7.67 4.75
N GLU A 375 -4.52 -7.17 4.07
CA GLU A 375 -4.93 -7.62 2.74
C GLU A 375 -4.99 -6.43 1.79
N VAL A 376 -4.52 -6.62 0.54
CA VAL A 376 -4.53 -5.58 -0.50
C VAL A 376 -5.97 -5.13 -0.78
N GLY A 377 -6.20 -3.82 -0.77
CA GLY A 377 -7.49 -3.24 -1.11
C GLY A 377 -8.56 -3.39 -0.02
N GLU A 378 -8.22 -3.94 1.14
CA GLU A 378 -9.17 -4.11 2.25
C GLU A 378 -9.81 -2.78 2.64
N GLY A 379 -11.17 -2.73 2.69
CA GLY A 379 -11.94 -1.52 2.98
C GLY A 379 -12.00 -0.49 1.85
N ILE A 380 -11.52 -0.79 0.64
CA ILE A 380 -11.76 0.03 -0.54
C ILE A 380 -13.03 -0.49 -1.23
N GLU A 381 -14.05 0.37 -1.34
CA GLU A 381 -15.22 0.06 -2.14
C GLU A 381 -14.82 0.02 -3.62
N ARG A 382 -14.98 -1.15 -4.24
CA ARG A 382 -14.86 -1.28 -5.69
C ARG A 382 -16.19 -0.81 -6.27
N LEU A 383 -16.16 0.25 -7.06
CA LEU A 383 -17.29 0.58 -7.93
C LEU A 383 -17.42 -0.60 -8.90
N GLU A 384 -18.39 -1.49 -8.64
CA GLU A 384 -18.77 -2.51 -9.62
C GLU A 384 -19.14 -1.75 -10.90
N ALA A 385 -18.48 -2.09 -12.02
CA ALA A 385 -18.90 -1.60 -13.31
C ALA A 385 -20.34 -2.06 -13.49
N SER A 386 -21.28 -1.13 -13.37
CA SER A 386 -22.68 -1.39 -13.69
C SER A 386 -22.71 -1.93 -15.12
N ASP A 387 -23.28 -3.11 -15.30
CA ASP A 387 -23.59 -3.72 -16.60
C ASP A 387 -24.61 -2.84 -17.36
N GLU A 388 -24.19 -1.66 -17.79
CA GLU A 388 -24.92 -0.77 -18.69
C GLU A 388 -24.30 -0.77 -20.10
N SER A 389 -24.11 -1.94 -20.71
CA SER A 389 -23.75 -1.99 -22.12
C SER A 389 -24.34 -3.17 -22.88
N VAL A 390 -25.56 -3.63 -22.54
CA VAL A 390 -26.28 -4.60 -23.34
C VAL A 390 -27.75 -4.14 -23.59
N ALA A 391 -27.94 -2.93 -24.07
CA ALA A 391 -29.25 -2.50 -24.55
C ALA A 391 -29.12 -1.34 -25.54
N GLN A 392 -28.40 -1.51 -26.65
CA GLN A 392 -28.57 -0.68 -27.84
C GLN A 392 -27.94 -1.37 -29.06
N THR A 393 -28.50 -2.49 -29.49
CA THR A 393 -28.54 -2.92 -30.89
C THR A 393 -29.70 -3.92 -31.03
N ALA A 394 -30.89 -3.41 -31.26
CA ALA A 394 -31.99 -4.11 -31.90
C ALA A 394 -32.63 -3.15 -32.89
#